data_0ecda7be9c16f394752bc4d2a72b3f7a
#
_entry.id   0ecda7be9c16f394752bc4d2a72b3f7a
#
_cell.length_a   1.000
_cell.length_b   1.000
_cell.length_c   1.000
_cell.angle_alpha   90.00
_cell.angle_beta   90.00
_cell.angle_gamma   90.00
#
_symmetry.space_group_name_H-M   'P 1'
#
loop_
_entity.id
_entity.type
_entity.pdbx_description
1 polymer ?
#
loop_
_entity_poly.entity_id
_entity_poly.type
_entity_poly.pdbx_seq_one_letter_code
_entity_poly.pdbx_strand_id
1 'polypeptide(L)'
;PMCIKNFLNQDYPANRMEWIIIDDGTDPIEDLVKNIPQVKYFKYDTKMPLGKKRNIMNDKSRGDILVYMDDDDYYPNERVSHSVNMLLSHPNALCAGASEIYIFFKHIQKMIQCGPYGPNHATAGTFAFKKELLAQSKYDEDAAIAEERSFLKDYTIPFVQLDPLKTILVFSHEHNTFDKRKMFDNAHPQYFKESPKNVDSFIRKKTEKKIKNFFLKDIDDKLKNYEPGEPKMKPDVLKQIVEIEKKRDQMIKEEMEKQKANGPIMLQQPGQPPIQLNNAEVVSIMSNQINDLQKLSTEKQQLEYMVKSLQEQLIKKTKELKIAKETIKLLKTQNEPKLDETTSPQKGFTRIPIEIIEESKPETKTKSEPEISVVIEGD
;
A
#
# COMPACT_ATOMS: atom_id res chain seq x y z
N PRO A 1 -10.30 14.60 16.74
CA PRO A 1 -9.76 13.88 17.93
C PRO A 1 -9.27 12.47 17.62
N MET A 2 -9.88 11.71 16.65
CA MET A 2 -9.43 10.33 16.33
C MET A 2 -8.19 10.32 15.46
N CYS A 3 -8.05 11.23 14.53
CA CYS A 3 -6.84 11.46 13.76
C CYS A 3 -5.60 11.66 14.66
N ILE A 4 -5.72 12.47 15.74
CA ILE A 4 -4.67 12.63 16.76
C ILE A 4 -4.28 11.27 17.35
N LYS A 5 -5.26 10.40 17.65
CA LYS A 5 -4.97 9.06 18.19
C LYS A 5 -4.33 8.16 17.15
N ASN A 6 -4.76 8.22 15.90
CA ASN A 6 -4.12 7.49 14.80
C ASN A 6 -2.65 7.88 14.67
N PHE A 7 -2.33 9.18 14.71
CA PHE A 7 -0.97 9.68 14.64
C PHE A 7 -0.12 9.23 15.84
N LEU A 8 -0.62 9.47 17.07
CA LEU A 8 0.11 9.12 18.29
C LEU A 8 0.27 7.60 18.51
N ASN A 9 -0.53 6.79 17.84
CA ASN A 9 -0.51 5.32 17.95
C ASN A 9 0.42 4.64 16.94
N GLN A 10 1.11 5.41 16.07
CA GLN A 10 2.03 4.84 15.09
C GLN A 10 3.24 4.21 15.79
N ASP A 11 3.70 3.06 15.28
CA ASP A 11 4.83 2.29 15.82
C ASP A 11 6.20 2.74 15.24
N TYR A 12 6.28 3.99 14.82
CA TYR A 12 7.49 4.62 14.32
C TYR A 12 8.04 5.62 15.34
N PRO A 13 9.38 5.82 15.45
CA PRO A 13 9.95 6.73 16.43
C PRO A 13 9.43 8.15 16.32
N ALA A 14 8.77 8.65 17.37
CA ALA A 14 8.10 9.94 17.37
C ALA A 14 9.04 11.13 17.08
N ASN A 15 10.32 11.03 17.48
CA ASN A 15 11.33 12.04 17.21
C ASN A 15 11.80 12.07 15.74
N ARG A 16 11.32 11.14 14.92
CA ARG A 16 11.60 11.04 13.48
C ARG A 16 10.36 11.31 12.63
N MET A 17 9.28 11.73 13.23
CA MET A 17 8.04 12.09 12.56
C MET A 17 7.75 13.59 12.75
N GLU A 18 7.22 14.20 11.72
CA GLU A 18 6.52 15.48 11.78
C GLU A 18 5.10 15.29 11.23
N TRP A 19 4.19 16.10 11.70
CA TRP A 19 2.81 16.10 11.24
C TRP A 19 2.46 17.46 10.66
N ILE A 20 2.26 17.52 9.34
CA ILE A 20 1.89 18.74 8.64
C ILE A 20 0.36 18.81 8.55
N ILE A 21 -0.21 19.90 9.01
CA ILE A 21 -1.65 20.16 8.94
C ILE A 21 -1.87 21.47 8.19
N ILE A 22 -2.63 21.42 7.10
CA ILE A 22 -3.14 22.59 6.39
C ILE A 22 -4.62 22.72 6.70
N ASP A 23 -4.99 23.73 7.45
CA ASP A 23 -6.35 24.01 7.87
C ASP A 23 -6.90 25.22 7.15
N ASP A 24 -7.83 25.00 6.22
CA ASP A 24 -8.58 26.03 5.51
C ASP A 24 -10.07 26.00 5.84
N GLY A 25 -10.42 25.26 6.91
CA GLY A 25 -11.78 25.11 7.41
C GLY A 25 -12.28 26.33 8.21
N THR A 26 -13.57 26.33 8.49
CA THR A 26 -14.25 27.38 9.27
C THR A 26 -14.20 27.10 10.78
N ASP A 27 -13.83 25.91 11.21
CA ASP A 27 -13.68 25.48 12.60
C ASP A 27 -12.23 25.07 12.88
N PRO A 28 -11.35 26.05 13.27
CA PRO A 28 -9.92 25.79 13.42
C PRO A 28 -9.61 24.77 14.51
N ILE A 29 -8.69 23.84 14.21
CA ILE A 29 -8.32 22.76 15.13
C ILE A 29 -7.02 23.00 15.90
N GLU A 30 -6.43 24.20 15.82
CA GLU A 30 -5.13 24.52 16.42
C GLU A 30 -5.07 24.16 17.91
N ASP A 31 -6.12 24.50 18.68
CA ASP A 31 -6.20 24.22 20.12
C ASP A 31 -6.16 22.73 20.44
N LEU A 32 -6.58 21.87 19.52
CA LEU A 32 -6.55 20.42 19.69
C LEU A 32 -5.16 19.83 19.48
N VAL A 33 -4.30 20.48 18.71
CA VAL A 33 -3.02 19.93 18.23
C VAL A 33 -1.78 20.69 18.73
N LYS A 34 -1.92 21.92 19.25
CA LYS A 34 -0.81 22.80 19.68
C LYS A 34 0.15 22.19 20.71
N ASN A 35 -0.29 21.20 21.48
CA ASN A 35 0.53 20.53 22.50
C ASN A 35 1.25 19.27 21.97
N ILE A 36 1.14 18.96 20.67
CA ILE A 36 1.80 17.82 20.06
C ILE A 36 3.11 18.31 19.41
N PRO A 37 4.29 17.94 19.94
CA PRO A 37 5.57 18.52 19.48
C PRO A 37 5.88 18.31 18.00
N GLN A 38 5.34 17.24 17.40
CA GLN A 38 5.55 16.88 15.99
C GLN A 38 4.70 17.71 15.03
N VAL A 39 3.65 18.39 15.52
CA VAL A 39 2.71 19.11 14.68
C VAL A 39 3.29 20.41 14.16
N LYS A 40 3.08 20.66 12.89
CA LYS A 40 3.27 21.93 12.19
C LYS A 40 1.93 22.34 11.58
N TYR A 41 1.26 23.21 12.25
CA TYR A 41 -0.07 23.69 11.89
C TYR A 41 0.01 24.99 11.06
N PHE A 42 -0.74 25.03 9.98
CA PHE A 42 -0.82 26.17 9.07
C PHE A 42 -2.28 26.50 8.78
N LYS A 43 -2.75 27.63 9.28
CA LYS A 43 -4.11 28.13 9.02
C LYS A 43 -4.14 28.98 7.75
N TYR A 44 -5.18 28.78 6.96
CA TYR A 44 -5.49 29.57 5.77
C TYR A 44 -6.93 30.09 5.85
N ASP A 45 -7.16 31.37 5.50
CA ASP A 45 -8.48 32.00 5.59
C ASP A 45 -9.36 31.69 4.39
N THR A 46 -8.77 31.20 3.30
CA THR A 46 -9.49 30.90 2.06
C THR A 46 -9.42 29.42 1.78
N LYS A 47 -10.58 28.82 1.55
CA LYS A 47 -10.69 27.40 1.14
C LYS A 47 -9.98 27.18 -0.19
N MET A 48 -9.27 26.06 -0.28
CA MET A 48 -8.46 25.68 -1.44
C MET A 48 -8.92 24.33 -1.99
N PRO A 49 -8.75 24.09 -3.31
CA PRO A 49 -8.90 22.76 -3.87
C PRO A 49 -7.90 21.77 -3.24
N LEU A 50 -8.26 20.50 -3.20
CA LEU A 50 -7.48 19.44 -2.57
C LEU A 50 -6.06 19.34 -3.12
N GLY A 51 -5.89 19.38 -4.45
CA GLY A 51 -4.58 19.30 -5.08
C GLY A 51 -3.64 20.44 -4.66
N LYS A 52 -4.18 21.67 -4.50
CA LYS A 52 -3.42 22.80 -3.99
C LYS A 52 -3.00 22.59 -2.54
N LYS A 53 -3.91 22.14 -1.68
CA LYS A 53 -3.58 21.80 -0.28
C LYS A 53 -2.46 20.76 -0.21
N ARG A 54 -2.54 19.70 -1.00
CA ARG A 54 -1.51 18.65 -1.05
C ARG A 54 -0.15 19.18 -1.49
N ASN A 55 -0.10 20.04 -2.50
CA ASN A 55 1.15 20.68 -2.89
C ASN A 55 1.74 21.52 -1.75
N ILE A 56 0.94 22.31 -1.05
CA ILE A 56 1.39 23.10 0.09
C ILE A 56 1.91 22.19 1.22
N MET A 57 1.21 21.09 1.53
CA MET A 57 1.66 20.10 2.53
C MET A 57 3.02 19.53 2.14
N ASN A 58 3.18 19.14 0.88
CA ASN A 58 4.44 18.61 0.35
C ASN A 58 5.58 19.62 0.49
N ASP A 59 5.34 20.89 0.16
CA ASP A 59 6.34 21.98 0.25
C ASP A 59 6.72 22.28 1.71
N LYS A 60 5.79 22.16 2.65
CA LYS A 60 6.03 22.38 4.09
C LYS A 60 6.74 21.21 4.77
N SER A 61 6.70 20.01 4.18
CA SER A 61 7.31 18.82 4.77
C SER A 61 8.83 18.81 4.61
N ARG A 62 9.54 18.28 5.63
CA ARG A 62 11.00 18.14 5.67
C ARG A 62 11.47 16.71 5.55
N GLY A 63 10.61 15.73 5.88
CA GLY A 63 10.96 14.32 5.86
C GLY A 63 11.31 13.80 4.47
N ASP A 64 12.13 12.77 4.43
CA ASP A 64 12.55 12.07 3.20
C ASP A 64 11.42 11.23 2.60
N ILE A 65 10.47 10.80 3.43
CA ILE A 65 9.29 10.04 3.05
C ILE A 65 8.05 10.75 3.58
N LEU A 66 7.08 10.99 2.71
CA LEU A 66 5.79 11.57 3.05
C LEU A 66 4.76 10.43 3.12
N VAL A 67 3.92 10.44 4.16
CA VAL A 67 2.87 9.44 4.38
C VAL A 67 1.54 10.17 4.58
N TYR A 68 0.59 9.92 3.68
CA TYR A 68 -0.74 10.52 3.77
C TYR A 68 -1.65 9.74 4.73
N MET A 69 -2.45 10.48 5.47
CA MET A 69 -3.54 9.97 6.31
C MET A 69 -4.72 10.94 6.21
N ASP A 70 -5.90 10.43 5.89
CA ASP A 70 -7.14 11.20 5.93
C ASP A 70 -7.63 11.31 7.39
N ASP A 71 -8.38 12.33 7.73
CA ASP A 71 -8.77 12.61 9.12
C ASP A 71 -10.04 11.86 9.59
N ASP A 72 -10.78 11.30 8.64
CA ASP A 72 -12.05 10.58 8.85
C ASP A 72 -11.92 9.05 8.81
N ASP A 73 -10.72 8.51 8.54
CA ASP A 73 -10.46 7.08 8.42
C ASP A 73 -9.58 6.52 9.55
N TYR A 74 -9.54 5.19 9.67
CA TYR A 74 -8.66 4.51 10.61
C TYR A 74 -7.36 4.06 9.93
N TYR A 75 -6.25 4.40 10.55
CA TYR A 75 -4.92 3.97 10.14
C TYR A 75 -4.30 3.03 11.19
N PRO A 76 -3.97 1.78 10.80
CA PRO A 76 -3.29 0.84 11.67
C PRO A 76 -1.97 1.40 12.21
N ASN A 77 -1.57 0.96 13.39
CA ASN A 77 -0.34 1.45 14.01
C ASN A 77 0.92 1.17 13.16
N GLU A 78 0.89 0.18 12.29
CA GLU A 78 1.98 -0.14 11.36
C GLU A 78 1.99 0.73 10.09
N ARG A 79 1.05 1.68 9.94
CA ARG A 79 0.92 2.46 8.70
C ARG A 79 2.23 3.14 8.28
N VAL A 80 2.90 3.83 9.19
CA VAL A 80 4.15 4.54 8.89
C VAL A 80 5.31 3.55 8.73
N SER A 81 5.55 2.67 9.70
CA SER A 81 6.65 1.72 9.66
C SER A 81 6.60 0.79 8.45
N HIS A 82 5.40 0.30 8.10
CA HIS A 82 5.19 -0.54 6.93
C HIS A 82 5.52 0.21 5.63
N SER A 83 5.03 1.44 5.47
CA SER A 83 5.29 2.26 4.29
C SER A 83 6.78 2.56 4.11
N VAL A 84 7.46 2.93 5.18
CA VAL A 84 8.91 3.18 5.18
C VAL A 84 9.67 1.93 4.78
N ASN A 85 9.38 0.80 5.42
CA ASN A 85 10.04 -0.48 5.13
C ASN A 85 9.85 -0.90 3.67
N MET A 86 8.65 -0.72 3.11
CA MET A 86 8.38 -1.05 1.71
C MET A 86 9.16 -0.17 0.74
N LEU A 87 9.20 1.15 0.97
CA LEU A 87 9.97 2.07 0.13
C LEU A 87 11.49 1.87 0.24
N LEU A 88 12.00 1.50 1.42
CA LEU A 88 13.42 1.21 1.61
C LEU A 88 13.84 -0.13 1.00
N SER A 89 12.97 -1.15 1.08
CA SER A 89 13.24 -2.48 0.48
C SER A 89 13.06 -2.50 -1.04
N HIS A 90 12.40 -1.48 -1.62
CA HIS A 90 12.22 -1.31 -3.06
C HIS A 90 12.84 0.03 -3.52
N PRO A 91 14.19 0.10 -3.64
CA PRO A 91 14.87 1.38 -3.88
C PRO A 91 14.43 2.08 -5.18
N ASN A 92 14.00 1.33 -6.19
CA ASN A 92 13.50 1.88 -7.46
C ASN A 92 12.07 2.44 -7.36
N ALA A 93 11.29 2.05 -6.36
CA ALA A 93 9.95 2.59 -6.16
C ALA A 93 10.03 4.01 -5.59
N LEU A 94 9.30 4.94 -6.19
CA LEU A 94 9.17 6.32 -5.72
C LEU A 94 7.92 6.54 -4.88
N CYS A 95 6.88 5.72 -5.12
CA CYS A 95 5.62 5.78 -4.40
C CYS A 95 5.20 4.38 -3.94
N ALA A 96 4.47 4.34 -2.85
CA ALA A 96 3.82 3.16 -2.28
C ALA A 96 2.36 3.49 -1.97
N GLY A 97 1.48 2.51 -2.04
CA GLY A 97 0.07 2.66 -1.69
C GLY A 97 -0.67 1.34 -1.86
N ALA A 98 -1.97 1.34 -1.64
CA ALA A 98 -2.79 0.15 -1.77
C ALA A 98 -3.81 0.29 -2.89
N SER A 99 -3.78 -0.64 -3.85
CA SER A 99 -4.78 -0.79 -4.91
C SER A 99 -6.03 -1.54 -4.43
N GLU A 100 -5.89 -2.27 -3.33
CA GLU A 100 -6.97 -2.94 -2.62
C GLU A 100 -7.23 -2.20 -1.31
N ILE A 101 -8.46 -1.76 -1.08
CA ILE A 101 -8.89 -1.13 0.17
C ILE A 101 -10.15 -1.80 0.70
N TYR A 102 -10.40 -1.61 1.97
CA TYR A 102 -11.59 -2.12 2.65
C TYR A 102 -12.41 -0.96 3.19
N ILE A 103 -13.71 -0.98 2.88
CA ILE A 103 -14.65 0.04 3.34
C ILE A 103 -15.70 -0.63 4.21
N PHE A 104 -15.85 -0.14 5.44
CA PHE A 104 -16.95 -0.57 6.30
C PHE A 104 -18.17 0.33 6.08
N PHE A 105 -19.21 -0.24 5.48
CA PHE A 105 -20.47 0.44 5.23
C PHE A 105 -21.39 0.32 6.44
N LYS A 106 -21.45 1.36 7.24
CA LYS A 106 -22.19 1.38 8.51
C LYS A 106 -23.69 1.13 8.33
N HIS A 107 -24.31 1.68 7.30
CA HIS A 107 -25.75 1.57 7.03
C HIS A 107 -26.22 0.13 6.76
N ILE A 108 -25.35 -0.73 6.24
CA ILE A 108 -25.63 -2.15 5.99
C ILE A 108 -24.79 -3.09 6.86
N GLN A 109 -23.93 -2.55 7.74
CA GLN A 109 -23.04 -3.31 8.64
C GLN A 109 -22.17 -4.34 7.90
N LYS A 110 -21.68 -3.98 6.69
CA LYS A 110 -20.86 -4.87 5.85
C LYS A 110 -19.50 -4.27 5.54
N MET A 111 -18.51 -5.15 5.46
CA MET A 111 -17.19 -4.84 4.95
C MET A 111 -17.14 -5.16 3.45
N ILE A 112 -16.79 -4.18 2.64
CA ILE A 112 -16.62 -4.34 1.20
C ILE A 112 -15.15 -4.21 0.85
N GLN A 113 -14.66 -5.14 0.06
CA GLN A 113 -13.35 -5.08 -0.57
C GLN A 113 -13.48 -4.37 -1.91
N CYS A 114 -12.70 -3.32 -2.11
CA CYS A 114 -12.58 -2.56 -3.35
C CYS A 114 -11.19 -2.81 -3.96
N GLY A 115 -11.14 -3.24 -5.21
CA GLY A 115 -9.91 -3.61 -5.90
C GLY A 115 -9.49 -5.08 -5.72
N PRO A 116 -8.21 -5.43 -6.04
CA PRO A 116 -7.17 -4.54 -6.58
C PRO A 116 -7.46 -4.10 -8.03
N TYR A 117 -7.14 -2.83 -8.34
CA TYR A 117 -7.38 -2.26 -9.67
C TYR A 117 -6.15 -2.37 -10.61
N GLY A 118 -4.95 -2.49 -10.05
CA GLY A 118 -3.73 -2.66 -10.83
C GLY A 118 -2.46 -2.54 -9.98
N PRO A 119 -1.30 -2.97 -10.54
CA PRO A 119 -0.04 -3.02 -9.78
C PRO A 119 0.53 -1.64 -9.44
N ASN A 120 0.25 -0.62 -10.25
CA ASN A 120 0.71 0.76 -10.02
C ASN A 120 -0.43 1.70 -9.62
N HIS A 121 -1.63 1.16 -9.40
CA HIS A 121 -2.78 1.91 -8.92
C HIS A 121 -2.80 1.94 -7.38
N ALA A 122 -3.23 3.06 -6.82
CA ALA A 122 -3.63 3.17 -5.43
C ALA A 122 -4.51 4.41 -5.23
N THR A 123 -5.28 4.47 -4.14
CA THR A 123 -6.01 5.66 -3.71
C THR A 123 -5.12 6.59 -2.90
N ALA A 124 -5.33 7.88 -3.01
CA ALA A 124 -4.44 8.90 -2.43
C ALA A 124 -4.30 8.80 -0.90
N GLY A 125 -5.36 8.49 -0.15
CA GLY A 125 -5.29 8.26 1.30
C GLY A 125 -4.39 7.09 1.72
N THR A 126 -3.94 6.26 0.75
CA THR A 126 -2.99 5.17 0.99
C THR A 126 -1.55 5.54 0.64
N PHE A 127 -1.29 6.71 0.05
CA PHE A 127 0.03 7.06 -0.46
C PHE A 127 1.06 7.21 0.64
N ALA A 128 2.24 6.68 0.34
CA ALA A 128 3.51 7.06 0.94
C ALA A 128 4.53 7.16 -0.20
N PHE A 129 5.36 8.21 -0.20
CA PHE A 129 6.30 8.41 -1.30
C PHE A 129 7.58 9.10 -0.83
N LYS A 130 8.64 8.83 -1.56
CA LYS A 130 9.92 9.50 -1.36
C LYS A 130 9.82 10.94 -1.81
N LYS A 131 10.38 11.87 -1.04
CA LYS A 131 10.35 13.31 -1.36
C LYS A 131 10.94 13.62 -2.74
N GLU A 132 11.87 12.80 -3.22
CA GLU A 132 12.44 12.94 -4.56
C GLU A 132 11.41 12.82 -5.69
N LEU A 133 10.25 12.18 -5.45
CA LEU A 133 9.15 12.14 -6.42
C LEU A 133 8.66 13.55 -6.77
N LEU A 134 8.70 14.48 -5.83
CA LEU A 134 8.22 15.85 -6.01
C LEU A 134 9.05 16.65 -7.02
N ALA A 135 10.26 16.21 -7.35
CA ALA A 135 11.07 16.82 -8.42
C ALA A 135 10.46 16.59 -9.81
N GLN A 136 9.62 15.57 -9.97
CA GLN A 136 9.03 15.20 -11.27
C GLN A 136 7.50 15.11 -11.25
N SER A 137 6.85 15.20 -10.09
CA SER A 137 5.40 15.10 -9.99
C SER A 137 4.84 16.14 -9.03
N LYS A 138 3.67 16.69 -9.38
CA LYS A 138 2.92 17.67 -8.63
C LYS A 138 1.43 17.38 -8.82
N TYR A 139 0.61 17.67 -7.82
CA TYR A 139 -0.84 17.64 -7.98
C TYR A 139 -1.31 18.79 -8.87
N ASP A 140 -2.37 18.54 -9.64
CA ASP A 140 -3.12 19.62 -10.30
C ASP A 140 -3.76 20.49 -9.20
N GLU A 141 -3.46 21.78 -9.21
CA GLU A 141 -3.91 22.72 -8.16
C GLU A 141 -5.42 22.95 -8.18
N ASP A 142 -6.07 22.71 -9.31
CA ASP A 142 -7.52 22.84 -9.45
C ASP A 142 -8.28 21.55 -9.15
N ALA A 143 -7.57 20.42 -8.94
CA ALA A 143 -8.20 19.15 -8.63
C ALA A 143 -8.81 19.17 -7.23
N ALA A 144 -10.10 18.87 -7.14
CA ALA A 144 -10.84 18.70 -5.90
C ALA A 144 -11.11 17.22 -5.56
N ILE A 145 -11.03 16.34 -6.58
CA ILE A 145 -11.16 14.87 -6.44
C ILE A 145 -10.36 14.16 -7.55
N ALA A 146 -10.09 12.87 -7.37
CA ALA A 146 -9.44 11.97 -8.33
C ALA A 146 -8.06 12.48 -8.82
N GLU A 147 -7.34 13.17 -7.95
CA GLU A 147 -6.07 13.81 -8.20
C GLU A 147 -4.88 12.83 -8.29
N GLU A 148 -5.05 11.60 -7.81
CA GLU A 148 -4.01 10.58 -7.77
C GLU A 148 -3.51 10.17 -9.16
N ARG A 149 -4.39 10.16 -10.16
CA ARG A 149 -4.04 9.78 -11.52
C ARG A 149 -3.02 10.74 -12.13
N SER A 150 -3.24 12.04 -11.96
CA SER A 150 -2.33 13.10 -12.41
C SER A 150 -1.01 13.02 -11.66
N PHE A 151 -1.05 12.87 -10.34
CA PHE A 151 0.14 12.76 -9.49
C PHE A 151 0.99 11.53 -9.84
N LEU A 152 0.39 10.40 -10.14
CA LEU A 152 1.09 9.18 -10.56
C LEU A 152 1.38 9.14 -12.07
N LYS A 153 1.15 10.23 -12.81
CA LYS A 153 1.37 10.33 -14.27
C LYS A 153 0.74 9.16 -15.01
N ASP A 154 -0.58 9.02 -14.88
CA ASP A 154 -1.33 7.89 -15.43
C ASP A 154 -0.78 6.53 -14.98
N TYR A 155 -0.38 6.42 -13.70
CA TYR A 155 0.15 5.20 -13.07
C TYR A 155 1.47 4.68 -13.69
N THR A 156 2.29 5.57 -14.24
CA THR A 156 3.62 5.23 -14.80
C THR A 156 4.76 5.41 -13.79
N ILE A 157 4.51 6.08 -12.66
CA ILE A 157 5.50 6.23 -11.60
C ILE A 157 5.89 4.84 -11.03
N PRO A 158 7.20 4.56 -10.83
CA PRO A 158 7.65 3.35 -10.16
C PRO A 158 7.01 3.19 -8.78
N PHE A 159 6.31 2.07 -8.58
CA PHE A 159 5.36 1.89 -7.50
C PHE A 159 5.55 0.56 -6.77
N VAL A 160 5.25 0.52 -5.47
CA VAL A 160 5.17 -0.71 -4.68
C VAL A 160 3.85 -0.79 -3.92
N GLN A 161 3.19 -1.95 -3.98
CA GLN A 161 1.93 -2.18 -3.27
C GLN A 161 2.15 -2.40 -1.78
N LEU A 162 1.32 -1.75 -0.97
CA LEU A 162 1.27 -1.94 0.49
C LEU A 162 0.28 -3.04 0.87
N ASP A 163 0.53 -3.70 2.01
CA ASP A 163 -0.45 -4.59 2.63
C ASP A 163 -1.68 -3.76 3.07
N PRO A 164 -2.87 -4.00 2.50
CA PRO A 164 -4.06 -3.22 2.83
C PRO A 164 -4.45 -3.29 4.32
N LEU A 165 -4.14 -4.39 5.02
CA LEU A 165 -4.41 -4.53 6.46
C LEU A 165 -3.51 -3.67 7.35
N LYS A 166 -2.43 -3.13 6.81
CA LYS A 166 -1.49 -2.22 7.48
C LYS A 166 -1.58 -0.79 6.95
N THR A 167 -2.50 -0.54 6.02
CA THR A 167 -2.57 0.74 5.31
C THR A 167 -3.73 1.60 5.79
N ILE A 168 -4.97 1.18 5.58
CA ILE A 168 -6.17 1.96 5.90
C ILE A 168 -7.39 1.06 6.09
N LEU A 169 -8.30 1.45 6.99
CA LEU A 169 -9.68 1.00 7.01
C LEU A 169 -10.58 2.21 6.84
N VAL A 170 -11.31 2.25 5.73
CA VAL A 170 -12.22 3.33 5.38
C VAL A 170 -13.58 3.12 6.04
N PHE A 171 -14.17 4.19 6.59
CA PHE A 171 -15.51 4.17 7.12
C PHE A 171 -16.44 5.03 6.27
N SER A 172 -17.59 4.46 5.86
CA SER A 172 -18.63 5.21 5.16
C SER A 172 -19.50 5.96 6.13
N HIS A 173 -19.56 7.30 6.01
CA HIS A 173 -20.42 8.20 6.77
C HIS A 173 -20.92 9.37 5.91
N GLU A 174 -21.84 10.18 6.43
CA GLU A 174 -22.54 11.20 5.63
C GLU A 174 -21.65 12.40 5.24
N HIS A 175 -20.55 12.64 5.95
CA HIS A 175 -19.60 13.72 5.67
C HIS A 175 -18.46 13.31 4.72
N ASN A 176 -18.43 12.04 4.26
CA ASN A 176 -17.43 11.69 3.25
C ASN A 176 -17.56 12.61 2.03
N THR A 177 -16.45 13.09 1.52
CA THR A 177 -16.37 13.96 0.34
C THR A 177 -17.11 13.38 -0.87
N PHE A 178 -16.96 12.06 -1.09
CA PHE A 178 -17.75 11.29 -2.04
C PHE A 178 -18.68 10.34 -1.28
N ASP A 179 -19.99 10.37 -1.59
CA ASP A 179 -20.94 9.43 -1.01
C ASP A 179 -20.64 8.01 -1.46
N LYS A 180 -19.92 7.27 -0.61
CA LYS A 180 -19.48 5.91 -0.91
C LYS A 180 -20.64 4.94 -1.17
N ARG A 181 -21.89 5.25 -0.72
CA ARG A 181 -23.08 4.44 -0.98
C ARG A 181 -23.41 4.35 -2.47
N LYS A 182 -23.11 5.40 -3.24
CA LYS A 182 -23.26 5.41 -4.71
C LYS A 182 -22.38 4.37 -5.42
N MET A 183 -21.36 3.83 -4.74
CA MET A 183 -20.52 2.76 -5.31
C MET A 183 -21.32 1.48 -5.58
N PHE A 184 -22.42 1.25 -4.87
CA PHE A 184 -23.30 0.10 -5.11
C PHE A 184 -24.08 0.18 -6.43
N ASP A 185 -24.37 1.39 -6.93
CA ASP A 185 -25.22 1.62 -8.11
C ASP A 185 -24.56 1.08 -9.40
N ASN A 186 -23.21 1.10 -9.44
CA ASN A 186 -22.41 0.69 -10.61
C ASN A 186 -21.28 -0.26 -10.23
N ALA A 187 -21.48 -1.08 -9.19
CA ALA A 187 -20.47 -1.98 -8.66
C ALA A 187 -20.13 -3.09 -9.65
N HIS A 188 -18.87 -3.14 -10.10
CA HIS A 188 -18.39 -4.27 -10.89
C HIS A 188 -17.95 -5.40 -9.94
N PRO A 189 -18.52 -6.63 -10.05
CA PRO A 189 -18.28 -7.72 -9.09
C PRO A 189 -16.82 -8.11 -8.92
N GLN A 190 -15.99 -7.88 -9.93
CA GLN A 190 -14.55 -8.14 -9.88
C GLN A 190 -13.83 -7.25 -8.87
N TYR A 191 -14.24 -5.97 -8.79
CA TYR A 191 -13.55 -4.95 -7.99
C TYR A 191 -14.32 -4.51 -6.75
N PHE A 192 -15.55 -4.96 -6.59
CA PHE A 192 -16.42 -4.56 -5.49
C PHE A 192 -17.18 -5.79 -4.98
N LYS A 193 -16.71 -6.35 -3.88
CA LYS A 193 -17.25 -7.61 -3.33
C LYS A 193 -17.29 -7.60 -1.81
N GLU A 194 -18.26 -8.30 -1.24
CA GLU A 194 -18.34 -8.49 0.20
C GLU A 194 -17.08 -9.22 0.70
N SER A 195 -16.46 -8.67 1.73
CA SER A 195 -15.23 -9.20 2.29
C SER A 195 -15.51 -10.14 3.45
N PRO A 196 -14.78 -11.28 3.58
CA PRO A 196 -14.82 -12.11 4.77
C PRO A 196 -14.10 -11.46 5.98
N LYS A 197 -13.34 -10.39 5.76
CA LYS A 197 -12.68 -9.63 6.83
C LYS A 197 -13.70 -8.73 7.53
N ASN A 198 -13.40 -8.36 8.76
CA ASN A 198 -14.20 -7.45 9.57
C ASN A 198 -13.33 -6.34 10.19
N VAL A 199 -13.93 -5.44 10.94
CA VAL A 199 -13.23 -4.33 11.59
C VAL A 199 -12.10 -4.81 12.52
N ASP A 200 -12.27 -5.99 13.17
CA ASP A 200 -11.24 -6.56 14.04
C ASP A 200 -10.01 -7.08 13.29
N SER A 201 -10.12 -7.29 11.99
CA SER A 201 -8.95 -7.61 11.15
C SER A 201 -7.97 -6.44 11.06
N PHE A 202 -8.45 -5.22 11.26
CA PHE A 202 -7.68 -3.97 11.23
C PHE A 202 -7.39 -3.44 12.63
N ILE A 203 -8.42 -3.23 13.46
CA ILE A 203 -8.32 -2.68 14.80
C ILE A 203 -8.12 -3.84 15.78
N ARG A 204 -6.88 -4.31 15.88
CA ARG A 204 -6.52 -5.57 16.57
C ARG A 204 -6.20 -5.40 18.04
N LYS A 205 -5.73 -4.21 18.45
CA LYS A 205 -5.25 -3.98 19.81
C LYS A 205 -6.39 -3.64 20.77
N LYS A 206 -6.40 -4.25 21.95
CA LYS A 206 -7.36 -3.91 23.01
C LYS A 206 -7.29 -2.44 23.44
N THR A 207 -6.11 -1.82 23.32
CA THR A 207 -5.90 -0.39 23.61
C THR A 207 -6.65 0.53 22.65
N GLU A 208 -6.98 0.05 21.44
CA GLU A 208 -7.69 0.79 20.40
C GLU A 208 -9.23 0.68 20.50
N LYS A 209 -9.76 0.06 21.55
CA LYS A 209 -11.21 -0.10 21.74
C LYS A 209 -11.97 1.23 21.66
N LYS A 210 -11.37 2.33 22.13
CA LYS A 210 -11.98 3.67 22.05
C LYS A 210 -12.05 4.17 20.60
N ILE A 211 -11.03 3.90 19.80
CA ILE A 211 -10.98 4.23 18.36
C ILE A 211 -12.06 3.42 17.63
N LYS A 212 -12.10 2.11 17.86
CA LYS A 212 -13.11 1.23 17.27
C LYS A 212 -14.54 1.68 17.61
N ASN A 213 -14.82 1.98 18.88
CA ASN A 213 -16.14 2.44 19.31
C ASN A 213 -16.51 3.77 18.65
N PHE A 214 -15.56 4.70 18.51
CA PHE A 214 -15.79 5.96 17.85
C PHE A 214 -16.28 5.75 16.41
N PHE A 215 -15.55 5.02 15.61
CA PHE A 215 -15.92 4.79 14.20
C PHE A 215 -17.21 3.98 14.04
N LEU A 216 -17.47 3.01 14.91
CA LEU A 216 -18.65 2.15 14.79
C LEU A 216 -19.92 2.80 15.36
N LYS A 217 -19.80 3.67 16.36
CA LYS A 217 -20.96 4.15 17.15
C LYS A 217 -21.06 5.67 17.24
N ASP A 218 -19.93 6.33 17.59
CA ASP A 218 -20.01 7.70 18.08
C ASP A 218 -19.92 8.75 16.97
N ILE A 219 -19.33 8.41 15.80
CA ILE A 219 -19.05 9.37 14.73
C ILE A 219 -20.33 9.98 14.16
N ASP A 220 -21.37 9.19 13.91
CA ASP A 220 -22.61 9.69 13.29
C ASP A 220 -23.31 10.69 14.22
N ASP A 221 -23.36 10.40 15.53
CA ASP A 221 -23.95 11.32 16.51
C ASP A 221 -23.17 12.64 16.59
N LYS A 222 -21.84 12.59 16.42
CA LYS A 222 -21.01 13.79 16.41
C LYS A 222 -21.12 14.61 15.14
N LEU A 223 -21.31 13.97 14.01
CA LEU A 223 -21.46 14.62 12.72
C LEU A 223 -22.87 15.15 12.47
N LYS A 224 -23.91 14.57 13.10
CA LYS A 224 -25.32 14.87 12.84
C LYS A 224 -25.70 16.36 12.81
N ASN A 225 -25.03 17.20 13.63
CA ASN A 225 -25.28 18.65 13.72
C ASN A 225 -23.99 19.46 13.46
N TYR A 226 -22.99 18.86 12.82
CA TYR A 226 -21.71 19.48 12.53
C TYR A 226 -21.66 19.90 11.07
N GLU A 227 -21.95 21.16 10.78
CA GLU A 227 -21.96 21.70 9.40
C GLU A 227 -20.61 21.75 8.71
N PRO A 228 -19.49 22.10 9.38
CA PRO A 228 -18.18 22.07 8.73
C PRO A 228 -17.88 20.69 8.18
N GLY A 229 -17.36 20.63 6.95
CA GLY A 229 -17.04 19.36 6.27
C GLY A 229 -18.22 18.65 5.60
N GLU A 230 -19.48 19.10 5.76
CA GLU A 230 -20.57 18.56 4.95
C GLU A 230 -20.31 18.73 3.44
N PRO A 231 -20.82 17.81 2.58
CA PRO A 231 -20.64 17.93 1.10
C PRO A 231 -21.05 19.27 0.53
N LYS A 232 -22.11 19.92 1.08
CA LYS A 232 -22.55 21.26 0.67
C LYS A 232 -21.50 22.36 0.87
N MET A 233 -20.57 22.14 1.82
CA MET A 233 -19.46 23.07 2.12
C MET A 233 -18.27 22.93 1.15
N LYS A 234 -18.38 22.00 0.20
CA LYS A 234 -17.35 21.66 -0.80
C LYS A 234 -17.91 21.85 -2.23
N PRO A 235 -18.29 23.09 -2.63
CA PRO A 235 -18.95 23.34 -3.92
C PRO A 235 -18.07 22.99 -5.13
N ASP A 236 -16.75 23.13 -5.01
CA ASP A 236 -15.75 22.72 -6.00
C ASP A 236 -15.78 21.22 -6.25
N VAL A 237 -15.84 20.42 -5.19
CA VAL A 237 -15.96 18.97 -5.27
C VAL A 237 -17.27 18.57 -5.94
N LEU A 238 -18.40 19.13 -5.49
CA LEU A 238 -19.71 18.83 -6.08
C LEU A 238 -19.75 19.14 -7.58
N LYS A 239 -19.15 20.25 -7.99
CA LYS A 239 -19.02 20.64 -9.41
C LYS A 239 -18.20 19.59 -10.18
N GLN A 240 -17.03 19.22 -9.67
CA GLN A 240 -16.17 18.24 -10.36
C GLN A 240 -16.80 16.84 -10.42
N ILE A 241 -17.53 16.41 -9.40
CA ILE A 241 -18.32 15.15 -9.46
C ILE A 241 -19.26 15.16 -10.67
N VAL A 242 -20.05 16.23 -10.82
CA VAL A 242 -20.99 16.36 -11.97
C VAL A 242 -20.25 16.36 -13.31
N GLU A 243 -19.09 17.02 -13.39
CA GLU A 243 -18.29 17.03 -14.62
C GLU A 243 -17.71 15.65 -14.96
N ILE A 244 -17.25 14.90 -13.95
CA ILE A 244 -16.74 13.53 -14.12
C ILE A 244 -17.86 12.59 -14.55
N GLU A 245 -19.04 12.67 -13.92
CA GLU A 245 -20.22 11.88 -14.30
C GLU A 245 -20.61 12.16 -15.76
N LYS A 246 -20.68 13.41 -16.16
CA LYS A 246 -20.98 13.79 -17.56
C LYS A 246 -19.94 13.26 -18.56
N LYS A 247 -18.66 13.37 -18.24
CA LYS A 247 -17.58 12.84 -19.10
C LYS A 247 -17.68 11.33 -19.23
N ARG A 248 -17.96 10.63 -18.12
CA ARG A 248 -18.16 9.19 -18.12
C ARG A 248 -19.35 8.77 -18.99
N ASP A 249 -20.50 9.44 -18.84
CA ASP A 249 -21.68 9.17 -19.66
C ASP A 249 -21.42 9.40 -21.14
N GLN A 250 -20.69 10.46 -21.45
CA GLN A 250 -20.30 10.75 -22.84
C GLN A 250 -19.37 9.65 -23.39
N MET A 251 -18.36 9.22 -22.63
CA MET A 251 -17.47 8.13 -23.05
C MET A 251 -18.22 6.82 -23.28
N ILE A 252 -19.20 6.51 -22.42
CA ILE A 252 -20.04 5.31 -22.58
C ILE A 252 -20.88 5.42 -23.87
N LYS A 253 -21.46 6.59 -24.15
CA LYS A 253 -22.22 6.81 -25.41
C LYS A 253 -21.34 6.66 -26.65
N GLU A 254 -20.17 7.30 -26.64
CA GLU A 254 -19.20 7.22 -27.73
C GLU A 254 -18.74 5.77 -27.97
N GLU A 255 -18.49 5.03 -26.89
CA GLU A 255 -18.10 3.61 -26.99
C GLU A 255 -19.24 2.74 -27.52
N MET A 256 -20.48 2.98 -27.08
CA MET A 256 -21.67 2.29 -27.62
C MET A 256 -21.88 2.60 -29.11
N GLU A 257 -21.66 3.85 -29.54
CA GLU A 257 -21.74 4.24 -30.95
C GLU A 257 -20.64 3.57 -31.78
N LYS A 258 -19.40 3.53 -31.30
CA LYS A 258 -18.31 2.79 -31.94
C LYS A 258 -18.62 1.30 -32.06
N GLN A 259 -19.16 0.69 -31.01
CA GLN A 259 -19.57 -0.73 -31.04
C GLN A 259 -20.68 -1.00 -32.08
N LYS A 260 -21.66 -0.07 -32.20
CA LYS A 260 -22.69 -0.17 -33.22
C LYS A 260 -22.14 -0.01 -34.64
N ALA A 261 -21.14 0.90 -34.82
CA ALA A 261 -20.49 1.15 -36.11
C ALA A 261 -19.60 -0.01 -36.57
N ASN A 262 -19.00 -0.74 -35.64
CA ASN A 262 -18.10 -1.86 -35.93
C ASN A 262 -18.84 -3.14 -36.38
N GLY A 263 -20.18 -3.14 -36.41
CA GLY A 263 -20.97 -4.30 -36.77
C GLY A 263 -20.94 -5.44 -35.72
N PRO A 264 -21.58 -6.58 -36.05
CA PRO A 264 -21.63 -7.70 -35.13
C PRO A 264 -20.26 -8.33 -34.95
N ILE A 265 -19.92 -8.66 -33.72
CA ILE A 265 -18.67 -9.36 -33.39
C ILE A 265 -18.77 -10.81 -33.88
N MET A 266 -17.84 -11.21 -34.74
CA MET A 266 -17.80 -12.56 -35.30
C MET A 266 -16.67 -13.35 -34.62
N LEU A 267 -17.00 -14.48 -34.01
CA LEU A 267 -16.01 -15.44 -33.50
C LEU A 267 -15.68 -16.45 -34.60
N GLN A 268 -14.42 -16.49 -35.02
CA GLN A 268 -13.94 -17.48 -35.97
C GLN A 268 -13.04 -18.50 -35.25
N GLN A 269 -13.46 -19.75 -35.27
CA GLN A 269 -12.66 -20.86 -34.79
C GLN A 269 -12.08 -21.65 -35.98
N PRO A 270 -10.86 -22.18 -35.86
CA PRO A 270 -10.27 -22.98 -36.95
C PRO A 270 -11.19 -24.14 -37.35
N GLY A 271 -11.56 -24.20 -38.62
CA GLY A 271 -12.40 -25.28 -39.17
C GLY A 271 -13.92 -25.16 -38.89
N GLN A 272 -14.40 -24.04 -38.34
CA GLN A 272 -15.83 -23.79 -38.15
C GLN A 272 -16.26 -22.51 -38.90
N PRO A 273 -17.55 -22.39 -39.31
CA PRO A 273 -18.04 -21.15 -39.85
C PRO A 273 -18.06 -20.05 -38.76
N PRO A 274 -17.88 -18.77 -39.14
CA PRO A 274 -17.97 -17.67 -38.21
C PRO A 274 -19.31 -17.62 -37.48
N ILE A 275 -19.27 -17.48 -36.15
CA ILE A 275 -20.44 -17.37 -35.30
C ILE A 275 -20.60 -15.92 -34.88
N GLN A 276 -21.75 -15.33 -35.10
CA GLN A 276 -22.09 -14.00 -34.61
C GLN A 276 -22.36 -14.07 -33.12
N LEU A 277 -21.62 -13.27 -32.34
CA LEU A 277 -21.76 -13.18 -30.89
C LEU A 277 -22.56 -11.92 -30.53
N ASN A 278 -23.46 -12.06 -29.55
CA ASN A 278 -24.03 -10.91 -28.87
C ASN A 278 -23.09 -10.38 -27.77
N ASN A 279 -23.35 -9.17 -27.29
CA ASN A 279 -22.48 -8.54 -26.28
C ASN A 279 -22.35 -9.35 -24.98
N ALA A 280 -23.38 -10.06 -24.56
CA ALA A 280 -23.35 -10.89 -23.36
C ALA A 280 -22.43 -12.12 -23.53
N GLU A 281 -22.47 -12.74 -24.71
CA GLU A 281 -21.61 -13.87 -25.07
C GLU A 281 -20.13 -13.43 -25.14
N VAL A 282 -19.85 -12.26 -25.72
CA VAL A 282 -18.49 -11.68 -25.76
C VAL A 282 -17.98 -11.43 -24.35
N VAL A 283 -18.78 -10.79 -23.50
CA VAL A 283 -18.41 -10.53 -22.10
C VAL A 283 -18.18 -11.84 -21.35
N SER A 284 -18.99 -12.86 -21.58
CA SER A 284 -18.81 -14.18 -20.95
C SER A 284 -17.49 -14.85 -21.38
N ILE A 285 -17.19 -14.82 -22.68
CA ILE A 285 -15.93 -15.38 -23.21
C ILE A 285 -14.72 -14.62 -22.64
N MET A 286 -14.76 -13.28 -22.65
CA MET A 286 -13.68 -12.46 -22.10
C MET A 286 -13.50 -12.69 -20.61
N SER A 287 -14.59 -12.79 -19.83
CA SER A 287 -14.53 -13.08 -18.39
C SER A 287 -13.89 -14.43 -18.11
N ASN A 288 -14.23 -15.45 -18.88
CA ASN A 288 -13.63 -16.77 -18.76
C ASN A 288 -12.12 -16.73 -19.08
N GLN A 289 -11.72 -16.04 -20.15
CA GLN A 289 -10.31 -15.88 -20.51
C GLN A 289 -9.53 -15.11 -19.43
N ILE A 290 -10.11 -14.06 -18.84
CA ILE A 290 -9.49 -13.33 -17.73
C ILE A 290 -9.29 -14.24 -16.52
N ASN A 291 -10.30 -15.05 -16.16
CA ASN A 291 -10.20 -16.00 -15.06
C ASN A 291 -9.11 -17.04 -15.30
N ASP A 292 -9.01 -17.56 -16.53
CA ASP A 292 -7.97 -18.51 -16.92
C ASP A 292 -6.57 -17.88 -16.83
N LEU A 293 -6.42 -16.64 -17.31
CA LEU A 293 -5.17 -15.88 -17.20
C LEU A 293 -4.78 -15.62 -15.74
N GLN A 294 -5.74 -15.29 -14.88
CA GLN A 294 -5.49 -15.11 -13.46
C GLN A 294 -5.04 -16.41 -12.79
N LYS A 295 -5.68 -17.54 -13.14
CA LYS A 295 -5.28 -18.87 -12.66
C LYS A 295 -3.85 -19.21 -13.08
N LEU A 296 -3.54 -19.05 -14.37
CA LEU A 296 -2.20 -19.26 -14.90
C LEU A 296 -1.15 -18.35 -14.23
N SER A 297 -1.50 -17.09 -13.98
CA SER A 297 -0.63 -16.15 -13.26
C SER A 297 -0.33 -16.62 -11.84
N THR A 298 -1.34 -17.12 -11.14
CA THR A 298 -1.18 -17.66 -9.77
C THR A 298 -0.31 -18.93 -9.77
N GLU A 299 -0.56 -19.84 -10.72
CA GLU A 299 0.24 -21.05 -10.87
C GLU A 299 1.71 -20.71 -11.21
N LYS A 300 1.93 -19.72 -12.08
CA LYS A 300 3.27 -19.21 -12.38
C LYS A 300 3.98 -18.71 -11.13
N GLN A 301 3.32 -17.88 -10.30
CA GLN A 301 3.92 -17.37 -9.06
C GLN A 301 4.26 -18.51 -8.08
N GLN A 302 3.40 -19.52 -7.99
CA GLN A 302 3.67 -20.69 -7.14
C GLN A 302 4.89 -21.48 -7.64
N LEU A 303 4.99 -21.68 -8.95
CA LEU A 303 6.15 -22.33 -9.58
C LEU A 303 7.44 -21.54 -9.38
N GLU A 304 7.40 -20.22 -9.53
CA GLU A 304 8.55 -19.34 -9.28
C GLU A 304 9.03 -19.43 -7.82
N TYR A 305 8.09 -19.44 -6.87
CA TYR A 305 8.42 -19.66 -5.45
C TYR A 305 9.05 -21.03 -5.21
N MET A 306 8.49 -22.08 -5.80
CA MET A 306 9.01 -23.43 -5.69
C MET A 306 10.43 -23.57 -6.27
N VAL A 307 10.66 -22.99 -7.46
CA VAL A 307 12.00 -22.93 -8.10
C VAL A 307 12.99 -22.25 -7.19
N LYS A 308 12.64 -21.10 -6.61
CA LYS A 308 13.52 -20.37 -5.67
C LYS A 308 13.86 -21.22 -4.44
N SER A 309 12.87 -21.85 -3.84
CA SER A 309 13.08 -22.76 -2.70
C SER A 309 13.99 -23.92 -3.03
N LEU A 310 13.80 -24.57 -4.19
CA LEU A 310 14.67 -25.65 -4.65
C LEU A 310 16.10 -25.19 -4.90
N GLN A 311 16.28 -23.99 -5.46
CA GLN A 311 17.62 -23.39 -5.66
C GLN A 311 18.33 -23.15 -4.33
N GLU A 312 17.63 -22.64 -3.31
CA GLU A 312 18.20 -22.46 -1.96
C GLU A 312 18.59 -23.81 -1.32
N GLN A 313 17.74 -24.85 -1.46
CA GLN A 313 18.06 -26.18 -0.99
C GLN A 313 19.28 -26.77 -1.72
N LEU A 314 19.37 -26.58 -3.04
CA LEU A 314 20.51 -27.03 -3.83
C LEU A 314 21.83 -26.38 -3.40
N ILE A 315 21.80 -25.06 -3.15
CA ILE A 315 22.96 -24.32 -2.65
C ILE A 315 23.39 -24.87 -1.28
N LYS A 316 22.43 -25.13 -0.38
CA LYS A 316 22.71 -25.71 0.94
C LYS A 316 23.35 -27.11 0.81
N LYS A 317 22.77 -27.97 -0.01
CA LYS A 317 23.28 -29.32 -0.23
C LYS A 317 24.67 -29.34 -0.91
N THR A 318 24.90 -28.41 -1.81
CA THR A 318 26.22 -28.26 -2.44
C THR A 318 27.29 -27.85 -1.42
N LYS A 319 26.97 -26.94 -0.49
CA LYS A 319 27.87 -26.58 0.62
C LYS A 319 28.14 -27.77 1.55
N GLU A 320 27.10 -28.49 1.96
CA GLU A 320 27.24 -29.70 2.78
C GLU A 320 28.14 -30.76 2.10
N LEU A 321 27.94 -30.99 0.80
CA LEU A 321 28.75 -31.91 0.01
C LEU A 321 30.23 -31.47 -0.08
N LYS A 322 30.48 -30.17 -0.20
CA LYS A 322 31.85 -29.63 -0.21
C LYS A 322 32.56 -29.90 1.12
N ILE A 323 31.90 -29.59 2.23
CA ILE A 323 32.43 -29.85 3.59
C ILE A 323 32.72 -31.34 3.77
N ALA A 324 31.77 -32.22 3.40
CA ALA A 324 31.96 -33.67 3.49
C ALA A 324 33.15 -34.17 2.68
N LYS A 325 33.35 -33.65 1.44
CA LYS A 325 34.52 -33.99 0.59
C LYS A 325 35.83 -33.54 1.24
N GLU A 326 35.89 -32.35 1.81
CA GLU A 326 37.07 -31.85 2.54
C GLU A 326 37.39 -32.70 3.77
N THR A 327 36.37 -33.07 4.54
CA THR A 327 36.49 -33.96 5.69
C THR A 327 37.03 -35.35 5.30
N ILE A 328 36.51 -35.94 4.23
CA ILE A 328 37.00 -37.24 3.71
C ILE A 328 38.49 -37.11 3.27
N LYS A 329 38.85 -36.00 2.65
CA LYS A 329 40.25 -35.75 2.26
C LYS A 329 41.18 -35.68 3.44
N LEU A 330 40.78 -34.99 4.50
CA LEU A 330 41.54 -34.90 5.78
C LEU A 330 41.67 -36.27 6.44
N LEU A 331 40.62 -37.06 6.53
CA LEU A 331 40.65 -38.40 7.08
C LEU A 331 41.52 -39.37 6.30
N LYS A 332 41.59 -39.25 4.96
CA LYS A 332 42.48 -40.05 4.13
C LYS A 332 43.96 -39.72 4.37
N THR A 333 44.28 -38.43 4.54
CA THR A 333 45.67 -38.01 4.83
C THR A 333 46.10 -38.38 6.26
N GLN A 334 45.21 -38.58 7.22
CA GLN A 334 45.51 -39.05 8.57
C GLN A 334 45.68 -40.59 8.66
N ASN A 335 45.19 -41.35 7.71
CA ASN A 335 45.22 -42.82 7.68
C ASN A 335 46.26 -43.40 6.70
N GLU A 336 47.17 -42.59 6.11
CA GLU A 336 48.31 -43.17 5.39
C GLU A 336 49.33 -43.73 6.40
N PRO A 337 49.64 -45.07 6.32
CA PRO A 337 50.60 -45.69 7.24
C PRO A 337 51.99 -45.10 6.94
N LYS A 338 52.59 -44.46 7.92
CA LYS A 338 54.05 -44.16 7.90
C LYS A 338 54.77 -45.49 8.05
N LEU A 339 55.47 -45.85 7.01
CA LEU A 339 56.46 -46.92 7.06
C LEU A 339 57.58 -46.55 8.04
N ASP A 340 57.89 -47.47 8.91
CA ASP A 340 58.90 -47.39 9.97
C ASP A 340 60.28 -47.05 9.51
N GLU A 341 60.94 -46.19 10.26
CA GLU A 341 62.36 -46.38 10.63
C GLU A 341 62.58 -45.90 12.07
N THR A 342 62.74 -46.91 12.89
CA THR A 342 63.50 -46.98 14.18
C THR A 342 63.80 -45.72 14.95
N THR A 343 63.36 -45.63 16.17
CA THR A 343 63.99 -45.77 17.50
C THR A 343 63.23 -45.02 18.62
N SER A 344 63.21 -45.65 19.77
CA SER A 344 62.54 -45.47 21.06
C SER A 344 62.58 -44.05 21.72
N PRO A 345 62.06 -43.95 22.94
CA PRO A 345 60.83 -43.20 23.26
C PRO A 345 61.11 -42.01 24.19
N GLN A 346 60.31 -40.94 24.12
CA GLN A 346 60.06 -40.10 25.30
C GLN A 346 58.79 -39.24 25.17
N LYS A 347 57.98 -39.40 26.18
CA LYS A 347 57.01 -38.50 26.84
C LYS A 347 56.81 -37.08 26.31
N GLY A 348 55.53 -36.72 26.11
CA GLY A 348 55.12 -35.34 26.16
C GLY A 348 53.78 -35.09 25.47
N PHE A 349 52.67 -35.21 26.18
CA PHE A 349 51.39 -34.68 25.74
C PHE A 349 51.42 -33.16 25.77
N THR A 350 51.46 -32.50 24.64
CA THR A 350 51.23 -31.08 24.53
C THR A 350 49.89 -30.85 23.83
N ARG A 351 48.94 -30.30 24.59
CA ARG A 351 47.71 -29.79 24.07
C ARG A 351 48.01 -28.63 23.13
N ILE A 352 47.57 -28.74 21.87
CA ILE A 352 47.51 -27.62 20.92
C ILE A 352 46.21 -26.88 21.22
N PRO A 353 46.24 -25.56 21.48
CA PRO A 353 45.01 -24.77 21.59
C PRO A 353 44.36 -24.63 20.23
N ILE A 354 43.06 -24.88 20.19
CA ILE A 354 42.23 -24.54 19.05
C ILE A 354 41.99 -23.01 19.13
N GLU A 355 42.70 -22.25 18.32
CA GLU A 355 42.33 -20.86 18.07
C GLU A 355 41.01 -20.85 17.28
N ILE A 356 39.98 -20.40 17.96
CA ILE A 356 38.72 -20.03 17.32
C ILE A 356 38.99 -18.70 16.60
N ILE A 357 39.12 -18.74 15.29
CA ILE A 357 39.12 -17.53 14.47
C ILE A 357 37.70 -17.00 14.53
N GLU A 358 37.46 -15.99 15.35
CA GLU A 358 36.28 -15.15 15.28
C GLU A 358 36.27 -14.44 13.90
N GLU A 359 35.33 -14.82 13.06
CA GLU A 359 35.04 -14.07 11.84
C GLU A 359 34.64 -12.64 12.26
N SER A 360 35.48 -11.69 11.89
CA SER A 360 35.18 -10.27 11.98
C SER A 360 33.87 -10.00 11.21
N LYS A 361 32.80 -9.63 11.94
CA LYS A 361 31.59 -9.08 11.38
C LYS A 361 31.96 -7.86 10.51
N PRO A 362 31.47 -7.78 9.27
CA PRO A 362 31.64 -6.57 8.49
C PRO A 362 30.93 -5.43 9.24
N GLU A 363 31.65 -4.34 9.45
CA GLU A 363 31.10 -3.08 9.95
C GLU A 363 29.95 -2.66 9.04
N THR A 364 28.73 -2.88 9.48
CA THR A 364 27.56 -2.27 8.88
C THR A 364 27.64 -0.79 9.19
N LYS A 365 28.01 0.01 8.19
CA LYS A 365 27.73 1.44 8.19
C LYS A 365 26.22 1.57 8.42
N THR A 366 25.84 1.99 9.60
CA THR A 366 24.48 2.35 9.95
C THR A 366 24.11 3.52 9.05
N LYS A 367 23.38 3.22 7.96
CA LYS A 367 22.62 4.25 7.24
C LYS A 367 21.65 4.80 8.28
N SER A 368 21.72 6.10 8.54
CA SER A 368 20.72 6.78 9.35
C SER A 368 19.35 6.47 8.75
N GLU A 369 18.42 6.00 9.58
CA GLU A 369 17.05 5.80 9.10
C GLU A 369 16.48 7.14 8.63
N PRO A 370 15.62 7.16 7.59
CA PRO A 370 15.08 8.40 7.01
C PRO A 370 14.21 9.18 8.00
N GLU A 371 14.17 10.50 7.86
CA GLU A 371 13.16 11.33 8.50
C GLU A 371 11.84 11.20 7.77
N ILE A 372 10.73 11.18 8.51
CA ILE A 372 9.39 10.92 7.97
C ILE A 372 8.49 12.13 8.19
N SER A 373 7.83 12.57 7.13
CA SER A 373 6.70 13.50 7.22
C SER A 373 5.38 12.73 7.13
N VAL A 374 4.59 12.80 8.18
CA VAL A 374 3.22 12.34 8.17
C VAL A 374 2.33 13.52 7.81
N VAL A 375 1.59 13.36 6.75
CA VAL A 375 0.70 14.39 6.21
C VAL A 375 -0.73 13.94 6.44
N ILE A 376 -1.50 14.73 7.20
CA ILE A 376 -2.90 14.45 7.49
C ILE A 376 -3.74 15.58 6.92
N GLU A 377 -4.67 15.20 6.08
CA GLU A 377 -5.67 16.09 5.51
C GLU A 377 -6.84 16.24 6.47
N GLY A 378 -7.21 17.48 6.77
CA GLY A 378 -8.49 17.84 7.37
C GLY A 378 -9.36 18.47 6.30
N ASP A 379 -10.61 18.06 6.29
CA ASP A 379 -11.66 18.66 5.44
C ASP A 379 -12.14 20.01 5.95
#